data_765302b61329c4dcd31d3e1ab1e3e29f
#
_entry.id   765302b61329c4dcd31d3e1ab1e3e29f
#
_cell.length_a   1.000
_cell.length_b   1.000
_cell.length_c   1.000
_cell.angle_alpha   90.00
_cell.angle_beta   90.00
_cell.angle_gamma   90.00
#
_symmetry.space_group_name_H-M   'P 1'
#
loop_
_entity.id
_entity.type
_entity.pdbx_description
1 polymer ?
#
loop_
_entity_poly.entity_id
_entity_poly.type
_entity_poly.pdbx_seq_one_letter_code
_entity_poly.pdbx_strand_id
1 'polypeptide(L)'
;MNPKSNPDTIFSAPIDKIGDFTFDERVAEVFPDMIQRSVPGYSNIISAIGMLAERFVKPHSNIYDLGCSLGAATLSMRRHIKQEGCQIIAVDNSSAMVERCKLHVNAYRSDTPVNVVEADIRNIDIENASVVVLNFTLQFL
;
A
#
# COMPACT_ATOMS: atom_id res chain seq x y z
N MET A 1 14.42 -20.70 0.68
CA MET A 1 14.81 -20.18 -0.64
C MET A 1 14.01 -18.94 -0.92
N ASN A 2 14.65 -17.79 -1.02
CA ASN A 2 13.94 -16.58 -1.36
C ASN A 2 13.36 -16.71 -2.76
N PRO A 3 12.06 -16.44 -2.92
CA PRO A 3 11.53 -16.31 -4.26
C PRO A 3 12.35 -15.23 -4.95
N LYS A 4 12.89 -15.54 -6.09
CA LYS A 4 13.61 -14.55 -6.88
C LYS A 4 12.62 -13.45 -7.22
N SER A 5 12.81 -12.27 -6.63
CA SER A 5 12.08 -11.10 -7.09
C SER A 5 12.47 -10.85 -8.53
N ASN A 6 11.50 -10.68 -9.43
CA ASN A 6 11.79 -10.29 -10.79
C ASN A 6 12.48 -8.92 -10.77
N PRO A 7 13.68 -8.78 -11.34
CA PRO A 7 14.32 -7.48 -11.42
C PRO A 7 13.48 -6.51 -12.25
N ASP A 8 13.63 -5.23 -11.97
CA ASP A 8 12.95 -4.19 -12.73
C ASP A 8 13.59 -4.06 -14.12
N THR A 9 13.00 -4.74 -15.09
CA THR A 9 13.39 -4.69 -16.50
C THR A 9 12.29 -4.14 -17.40
N ILE A 10 11.20 -3.64 -16.81
CA ILE A 10 10.01 -3.24 -17.55
C ILE A 10 10.30 -2.12 -18.56
N PHE A 11 11.26 -1.26 -18.28
CA PHE A 11 11.69 -0.17 -19.15
C PHE A 11 12.99 -0.47 -19.92
N SER A 12 13.48 -1.69 -19.84
CA SER A 12 14.70 -2.11 -20.57
C SER A 12 14.47 -2.38 -22.05
N ALA A 13 13.23 -2.68 -22.44
CA ALA A 13 12.83 -2.89 -23.81
C ALA A 13 12.31 -1.59 -24.44
N PRO A 14 12.46 -1.40 -25.76
CA PRO A 14 11.86 -0.26 -26.44
C PRO A 14 10.35 -0.21 -26.22
N ILE A 15 9.83 0.96 -25.93
CA ILE A 15 8.39 1.19 -25.78
C ILE A 15 7.93 1.93 -27.04
N ASP A 16 7.08 1.30 -27.85
CA ASP A 16 6.59 1.86 -29.10
C ASP A 16 5.60 3.00 -28.90
N LYS A 17 4.94 3.04 -27.74
CA LYS A 17 4.04 4.11 -27.34
C LYS A 17 4.37 4.62 -25.97
N ILE A 18 4.62 5.92 -25.87
CA ILE A 18 4.64 6.61 -24.59
C ILE A 18 3.19 6.91 -24.25
N GLY A 19 2.60 6.11 -23.40
CA GLY A 19 1.25 6.31 -22.85
C GLY A 19 1.31 6.73 -21.39
N ASP A 20 0.14 6.98 -20.82
CA ASP A 20 0.03 7.22 -19.38
C ASP A 20 0.54 6.02 -18.60
N PHE A 21 1.28 6.29 -17.53
CA PHE A 21 1.76 5.24 -16.65
C PHE A 21 0.56 4.58 -15.94
N THR A 22 0.45 3.26 -16.04
CA THR A 22 -0.60 2.48 -15.38
C THR A 22 0.00 1.42 -14.47
N PHE A 23 -0.62 1.21 -13.32
CA PHE A 23 -0.27 0.13 -12.40
C PHE A 23 -1.04 -1.14 -12.79
N ASP A 24 -0.64 -1.77 -13.89
CA ASP A 24 -1.21 -3.03 -14.36
C ASP A 24 -0.51 -4.23 -13.70
N GLU A 25 -0.92 -5.44 -14.07
CA GLU A 25 -0.35 -6.68 -13.52
C GLU A 25 1.16 -6.79 -13.75
N ARG A 26 1.63 -6.30 -14.89
CA ARG A 26 3.04 -6.29 -15.25
C ARG A 26 3.87 -5.38 -14.34
N VAL A 27 3.34 -4.19 -14.04
CA VAL A 27 3.96 -3.26 -13.08
C VAL A 27 3.90 -3.83 -11.67
N ALA A 28 2.75 -4.41 -11.27
CA ALA A 28 2.58 -5.00 -9.96
C ALA A 28 3.58 -6.13 -9.69
N GLU A 29 3.93 -6.91 -10.71
CA GLU A 29 4.90 -8.01 -10.61
C GLU A 29 6.30 -7.51 -10.24
N VAL A 30 6.75 -6.39 -10.83
CA VAL A 30 8.09 -5.83 -10.63
C VAL A 30 8.13 -4.71 -9.59
N PHE A 31 6.99 -4.29 -9.06
CA PHE A 31 6.88 -3.14 -8.18
C PHE A 31 7.77 -3.21 -6.94
N PRO A 32 7.87 -4.35 -6.23
CA PRO A 32 8.75 -4.43 -5.05
C PRO A 32 10.20 -4.11 -5.38
N ASP A 33 10.73 -4.62 -6.50
CA ASP A 33 12.09 -4.33 -6.94
C ASP A 33 12.23 -2.87 -7.38
N MET A 34 11.27 -2.39 -8.17
CA MET A 34 11.26 -1.03 -8.69
C MET A 34 11.27 0.02 -7.56
N ILE A 35 10.42 -0.14 -6.55
CA ILE A 35 10.31 0.82 -5.46
C ILE A 35 11.55 0.82 -4.57
N GLN A 36 12.13 -0.36 -4.32
CA GLN A 36 13.37 -0.48 -3.54
C GLN A 36 14.56 0.19 -4.24
N ARG A 37 14.61 0.13 -5.56
CA ARG A 37 15.69 0.72 -6.35
C ARG A 37 15.50 2.21 -6.59
N SER A 38 14.25 2.67 -6.65
CA SER A 38 13.91 4.06 -7.00
C SER A 38 13.80 4.98 -5.79
N VAL A 39 13.53 4.43 -4.61
CA VAL A 39 13.29 5.22 -3.39
C VAL A 39 14.28 4.83 -2.31
N PRO A 40 15.38 5.59 -2.13
CA PRO A 40 16.31 5.33 -1.02
C PRO A 40 15.59 5.42 0.33
N GLY A 41 15.87 4.46 1.21
CA GLY A 41 15.27 4.45 2.55
C GLY A 41 13.80 4.04 2.60
N TYR A 42 13.27 3.45 1.54
CA TYR A 42 11.85 3.04 1.49
C TYR A 42 11.45 2.15 2.67
N SER A 43 12.26 1.18 3.03
CA SER A 43 12.00 0.30 4.19
C SER A 43 11.89 1.09 5.50
N ASN A 44 12.72 2.11 5.68
CA ASN A 44 12.69 2.97 6.86
C ASN A 44 11.42 3.84 6.89
N ILE A 45 10.97 4.31 5.73
CA ILE A 45 9.72 5.05 5.60
C ILE A 45 8.53 4.16 6.02
N ILE A 46 8.47 2.95 5.52
CA ILE A 46 7.41 1.98 5.86
C ILE A 46 7.42 1.69 7.37
N SER A 47 8.57 1.46 7.97
CA SER A 47 8.69 1.26 9.41
C SER A 47 8.23 2.48 10.20
N ALA A 48 8.61 3.67 9.77
CA ALA A 48 8.21 4.92 10.41
C ALA A 48 6.69 5.15 10.36
N ILE A 49 6.05 4.81 9.24
CA ILE A 49 4.59 4.89 9.11
C ILE A 49 3.91 4.01 10.17
N GLY A 50 4.40 2.79 10.38
CA GLY A 50 3.87 1.90 11.42
C GLY A 50 4.02 2.48 12.81
N MET A 51 5.17 3.03 13.13
CA MET A 51 5.45 3.67 14.44
C MET A 51 4.58 4.91 14.67
N LEU A 52 4.39 5.73 13.64
CA LEU A 52 3.51 6.90 13.73
C LEU A 52 2.05 6.51 13.90
N ALA A 53 1.61 5.47 13.21
CA ALA A 53 0.26 4.94 13.40
C ALA A 53 0.05 4.47 14.84
N GLU A 54 0.98 3.74 15.42
CA GLU A 54 0.92 3.33 16.84
C GLU A 54 0.72 4.53 17.77
N ARG A 55 1.43 5.62 17.50
CA ARG A 55 1.38 6.82 18.32
C ARG A 55 0.08 7.59 18.22
N PHE A 56 -0.50 7.69 17.02
CA PHE A 56 -1.64 8.58 16.74
C PHE A 56 -2.98 7.88 16.60
N VAL A 57 -3.01 6.56 16.45
CA VAL A 57 -4.26 5.82 16.34
C VAL A 57 -5.10 5.96 17.61
N LYS A 58 -6.40 6.14 17.44
CA LYS A 58 -7.35 6.22 18.54
C LYS A 58 -8.24 4.97 18.55
N PRO A 59 -8.73 4.55 19.74
CA PRO A 59 -9.68 3.43 19.78
C PRO A 59 -10.92 3.70 18.96
N HIS A 60 -11.50 2.65 18.40
CA HIS A 60 -12.76 2.70 17.64
C HIS A 60 -12.72 3.69 16.48
N SER A 61 -11.59 3.75 15.79
CA SER A 61 -11.39 4.64 14.66
C SER A 61 -10.94 3.89 13.41
N ASN A 62 -11.00 4.59 12.28
CA ASN A 62 -10.55 4.10 11.00
C ASN A 62 -9.17 4.63 10.65
N ILE A 63 -8.38 3.79 10.02
CA ILE A 63 -7.07 4.13 9.47
C ILE A 63 -7.17 3.95 7.95
N TYR A 64 -6.79 4.97 7.20
CA TYR A 64 -6.85 4.95 5.74
C TYR A 64 -5.45 4.90 5.15
N ASP A 65 -5.24 3.95 4.24
CA ASP A 65 -4.04 3.87 3.40
C ASP A 65 -4.47 4.15 1.96
N LEU A 66 -4.29 5.39 1.53
CA LEU A 66 -4.77 5.88 0.24
C LEU A 66 -3.67 5.76 -0.81
N GLY A 67 -3.85 4.84 -1.74
CA GLY A 67 -2.81 4.38 -2.65
C GLY A 67 -2.00 3.26 -2.02
N CYS A 68 -2.67 2.20 -1.57
CA CYS A 68 -2.06 1.15 -0.74
C CYS A 68 -1.09 0.25 -1.50
N SER A 69 -1.14 0.25 -2.83
CA SER A 69 -0.28 -0.61 -3.67
C SER A 69 -0.33 -2.07 -3.21
N LEU A 70 0.80 -2.64 -2.90
CA LEU A 70 0.92 -4.04 -2.43
C LEU A 70 0.65 -4.20 -0.92
N GLY A 71 0.40 -3.12 -0.20
CA GLY A 71 0.02 -3.14 1.20
C GLY A 71 1.16 -3.02 2.20
N ALA A 72 2.34 -2.55 1.79
CA ALA A 72 3.49 -2.44 2.69
C ALA A 72 3.20 -1.53 3.89
N ALA A 73 2.65 -0.33 3.65
CA ALA A 73 2.29 0.59 4.73
C ALA A 73 1.14 0.04 5.58
N THR A 74 0.14 -0.55 4.95
CA THR A 74 -0.98 -1.20 5.64
C THR A 74 -0.49 -2.26 6.61
N LEU A 75 0.39 -3.16 6.16
CA LEU A 75 0.93 -4.24 7.00
C LEU A 75 1.78 -3.69 8.13
N SER A 76 2.58 -2.66 7.88
CA SER A 76 3.38 -2.01 8.91
C SER A 76 2.49 -1.40 9.99
N MET A 77 1.45 -0.66 9.60
CA MET A 77 0.51 -0.07 10.54
C MET A 77 -0.23 -1.14 11.34
N ARG A 78 -0.71 -2.20 10.67
CA ARG A 78 -1.44 -3.29 11.32
C ARG A 78 -0.64 -3.94 12.45
N ARG A 79 0.66 -4.14 12.25
CA ARG A 79 1.55 -4.71 13.28
C ARG A 79 1.68 -3.83 14.51
N HIS A 80 1.49 -2.53 14.36
CA HIS A 80 1.68 -1.54 15.44
C HIS A 80 0.38 -1.10 16.10
N ILE A 81 -0.78 -1.38 15.51
CA ILE A 81 -2.07 -0.99 16.08
C ILE A 81 -2.42 -1.93 17.22
N LYS A 82 -2.55 -1.36 18.41
CA LYS A 82 -2.92 -2.08 19.64
C LYS A 82 -4.23 -1.60 20.23
N GLN A 83 -4.80 -0.54 19.67
CA GLN A 83 -6.05 0.02 20.14
C GLN A 83 -7.24 -0.83 19.69
N GLU A 84 -8.25 -0.92 20.55
CA GLU A 84 -9.45 -1.71 20.33
C GLU A 84 -10.36 -1.05 19.28
N GLY A 85 -11.04 -1.89 18.50
CA GLY A 85 -12.10 -1.45 17.59
C GLY A 85 -11.63 -0.69 16.34
N CYS A 86 -10.35 -0.78 16.00
CA CYS A 86 -9.79 -0.14 14.82
C CYS A 86 -9.90 -1.03 13.58
N GLN A 87 -10.02 -0.42 12.43
CA GLN A 87 -9.88 -1.08 11.14
C GLN A 87 -9.05 -0.24 10.17
N ILE A 88 -8.38 -0.90 9.24
CA ILE A 88 -7.64 -0.25 8.17
C ILE A 88 -8.46 -0.35 6.89
N ILE A 89 -8.61 0.75 6.19
CA ILE A 89 -9.22 0.81 4.87
C ILE A 89 -8.11 1.16 3.89
N ALA A 90 -7.72 0.17 3.10
CA ALA A 90 -6.63 0.28 2.14
C ALA A 90 -7.21 0.42 0.73
N VAL A 91 -6.90 1.50 0.06
CA VAL A 91 -7.54 1.88 -1.21
C VAL A 91 -6.50 2.01 -2.30
N ASP A 92 -6.77 1.42 -3.45
CA ASP A 92 -5.99 1.62 -4.67
C ASP A 92 -6.90 1.55 -5.89
N ASN A 93 -6.56 2.26 -6.94
CA ASN A 93 -7.34 2.24 -8.18
C ASN A 93 -6.89 1.16 -9.16
N SER A 94 -5.80 0.48 -8.88
CA SER A 94 -5.28 -0.61 -9.70
C SER A 94 -5.85 -1.95 -9.25
N SER A 95 -6.59 -2.59 -10.12
CA SER A 95 -7.12 -3.94 -9.89
C SER A 95 -6.00 -4.95 -9.57
N ALA A 96 -4.87 -4.88 -10.29
CA ALA A 96 -3.72 -5.75 -10.06
C ALA A 96 -3.10 -5.54 -8.67
N MET A 97 -2.95 -4.29 -8.23
CA MET A 97 -2.43 -3.97 -6.91
C MET A 97 -3.39 -4.42 -5.81
N VAL A 98 -4.68 -4.18 -5.97
CA VAL A 98 -5.72 -4.60 -5.01
C VAL A 98 -5.71 -6.11 -4.80
N GLU A 99 -5.64 -6.89 -5.86
CA GLU A 99 -5.60 -8.35 -5.76
C GLU A 99 -4.36 -8.84 -5.00
N ARG A 100 -3.21 -8.27 -5.29
CA ARG A 100 -1.96 -8.62 -4.60
C ARG A 100 -1.97 -8.14 -3.15
N CYS A 101 -2.51 -6.97 -2.89
CA CYS A 101 -2.65 -6.45 -1.53
C CYS A 101 -3.53 -7.38 -0.67
N LYS A 102 -4.65 -7.84 -1.21
CA LYS A 102 -5.51 -8.82 -0.54
C LYS A 102 -4.76 -10.10 -0.19
N LEU A 103 -3.95 -10.62 -1.10
CA LEU A 103 -3.14 -11.81 -0.83
C LEU A 103 -2.14 -11.58 0.31
N HIS A 104 -1.47 -10.44 0.31
CA HIS A 104 -0.51 -10.11 1.37
C HIS A 104 -1.19 -9.95 2.73
N VAL A 105 -2.32 -9.25 2.76
CA VAL A 105 -3.11 -9.05 3.99
C VAL A 105 -3.58 -10.39 4.55
N ASN A 106 -4.08 -11.28 3.68
CA ASN A 106 -4.61 -12.58 4.10
C ASN A 106 -3.54 -13.60 4.48
N ALA A 107 -2.27 -13.32 4.17
CA ALA A 107 -1.15 -14.19 4.54
C ALA A 107 -0.80 -14.11 6.04
N TYR A 108 -1.26 -13.09 6.74
CA TYR A 108 -0.94 -12.86 8.15
C TYR A 108 -2.20 -12.73 8.99
N ARG A 109 -2.17 -13.29 10.21
CA ARG A 109 -3.25 -13.13 11.18
C ARG A 109 -3.07 -11.84 11.95
N SER A 110 -4.19 -11.19 12.26
CA SER A 110 -4.21 -9.99 13.10
C SER A 110 -5.61 -9.77 13.63
N ASP A 111 -5.71 -9.15 14.80
CA ASP A 111 -6.99 -8.73 15.38
C ASP A 111 -7.51 -7.42 14.73
N THR A 112 -6.67 -6.74 13.96
CA THR A 112 -7.06 -5.53 13.25
C THR A 112 -7.52 -5.88 11.83
N PRO A 113 -8.81 -5.73 11.52
CA PRO A 113 -9.31 -6.02 10.19
C PRO A 113 -8.77 -5.02 9.17
N VAL A 114 -8.54 -5.51 7.96
CA VAL A 114 -8.17 -4.69 6.81
C VAL A 114 -9.19 -4.90 5.71
N ASN A 115 -9.79 -3.82 5.24
CA ASN A 115 -10.67 -3.81 4.09
C ASN A 115 -9.92 -3.20 2.91
N VAL A 116 -9.60 -4.01 1.90
CA VAL A 116 -8.93 -3.56 0.68
C VAL A 116 -9.98 -3.23 -0.38
N VAL A 117 -9.95 -2.01 -0.87
CA VAL A 117 -10.98 -1.46 -1.76
C VAL A 117 -10.35 -0.98 -3.06
N GLU A 118 -10.92 -1.40 -4.18
CA GLU A 118 -10.57 -0.84 -5.50
C GLU A 118 -11.42 0.40 -5.74
N ALA A 119 -10.80 1.56 -5.71
CA ALA A 119 -11.49 2.84 -5.92
C ALA A 119 -10.49 3.95 -6.21
N ASP A 120 -10.98 5.04 -6.79
CA ASP A 120 -10.26 6.30 -6.84
C ASP A 120 -10.34 6.98 -5.48
N ILE A 121 -9.21 7.34 -4.90
CA ILE A 121 -9.17 7.94 -3.56
C ILE A 121 -9.93 9.29 -3.49
N ARG A 122 -10.12 9.96 -4.62
CA ARG A 122 -10.90 11.20 -4.71
C ARG A 122 -12.39 10.98 -4.50
N ASN A 123 -12.85 9.75 -4.63
CA ASN A 123 -14.27 9.36 -4.51
C ASN A 123 -14.56 8.61 -3.21
N ILE A 124 -13.61 8.56 -2.29
CA ILE A 124 -13.75 7.89 -1.00
C ILE A 124 -14.15 8.92 0.06
N ASP A 125 -15.16 8.59 0.85
CA ASP A 125 -15.50 9.34 2.03
C ASP A 125 -14.60 8.92 3.19
N ILE A 126 -13.92 9.89 3.79
CA ILE A 126 -13.05 9.66 4.95
C ILE A 126 -13.88 9.94 6.20
N GLU A 127 -14.16 8.91 6.97
CA GLU A 127 -14.99 8.98 8.15
C GLU A 127 -14.26 8.42 9.37
N ASN A 128 -14.43 9.09 10.52
CA ASN A 128 -13.89 8.65 11.80
C ASN A 128 -12.41 8.26 11.73
N ALA A 129 -11.61 8.99 10.98
CA ALA A 129 -10.20 8.68 10.76
C ALA A 129 -9.33 9.22 11.90
N SER A 130 -8.46 8.37 12.43
CA SER A 130 -7.39 8.82 13.32
C SER A 130 -6.06 8.93 12.60
N VAL A 131 -5.87 8.18 11.52
CA VAL A 131 -4.64 8.20 10.69
C VAL A 131 -5.04 8.08 9.23
N VAL A 132 -4.44 8.92 8.39
CA VAL A 132 -4.57 8.85 6.93
C VAL A 132 -3.16 8.90 6.34
N VAL A 133 -2.83 7.92 5.51
CA VAL A 133 -1.54 7.79 4.86
C VAL A 133 -1.69 7.99 3.35
N LEU A 134 -0.83 8.83 2.80
CA LEU A 134 -0.68 9.06 1.36
C LEU A 134 0.81 8.89 1.02
N ASN A 135 1.27 7.65 0.99
CA ASN A 135 2.68 7.34 0.81
C ASN A 135 3.01 7.22 -0.68
N PHE A 136 3.69 8.22 -1.23
CA PHE A 136 4.01 8.29 -2.67
C PHE A 136 2.78 8.18 -3.58
N THR A 137 1.67 8.81 -3.17
CA THR A 137 0.40 8.71 -3.88
C THR A 137 0.08 9.98 -4.68
N LEU A 138 0.37 11.14 -4.11
CA LEU A 138 -0.07 12.43 -4.67
C LEU A 138 0.47 12.70 -6.07
N GLN A 139 1.65 12.18 -6.42
CA GLN A 139 2.25 12.35 -7.73
C GLN A 139 1.48 11.65 -8.86
N PHE A 140 0.54 10.78 -8.52
CA PHE A 140 -0.28 10.03 -9.48
C PHE A 140 -1.71 10.56 -9.60
N LEU A 141 -2.03 11.64 -8.91
CA LEU A 141 -3.36 12.24 -8.94
C LEU A 141 -3.50 13.35 -9.99
#